data_af59ab41ddb10f6ca006b44af5bf57ff
#
_entry.id   af59ab41ddb10f6ca006b44af5bf57ff
#
_cell.length_a   1.000
_cell.length_b   1.000
_cell.length_c   1.000
_cell.angle_alpha   90.00
_cell.angle_beta   90.00
_cell.angle_gamma   90.00
#
_symmetry.space_group_name_H-M   'P 1'
#
loop_
_entity.id
_entity.type
_entity.pdbx_description
1 polymer ?
#
loop_
_entity_poly.entity_id
_entity_poly.type
_entity_poly.pdbx_seq_one_letter_code
_entity_poly.pdbx_strand_id
1 'polypeptide(L)'
;MSKKKNLRRSGMKIMANLILLLGSLSYIMILAVINGSIGFFCAMSVTLMGAVGIAKALGEAIPLSYGVIIALTIGFGILRGLLRYLEQYSNHYIAFRLLAVLRDKIFSALRVLCPAKLESKKKGAIIAMITSDIETLEVFYAHTISPICIAVLVSTCVVGFVGFISSWWIALIALLGFVTVGIIVPMVSSDKLKASGVRYREEFASFNAYFLDSIKGIKDIVLNNAGKEREKEVNRRSDILLAETKKMKNDITKASAMTELCVSLFIFASLIVGVLLVVNDSITIGRMMIGVVAVFGSFGPVIAISALPGNLTQTFASGDRVLNLLAEEPAVTLVNNDTKIAFEKLQVNDLSFSYDKQTNILSEICMYANKGEIIGIVGESGCGKSTFLKLLLRFWQKDKGEINYNSIDIDNVDTSNLLDNVTMVSQVTYLFDETIEYNLRIAKQNATREEIEEACKLASIHDFILTLPDGYQTRVGALGDNLSAGEKQRIGLARAFLRGSELILLDEPTSNVDSINEGIILKALKEQKNKKSIILVSHRESTMAIADRIYYVKNGRMYEKC
;
A
#
# COMPACT_ATOMS: atom_id res chain seq x y z
N MET A 1 1.09 -17.42 -17.84
CA MET A 1 1.43 -17.25 -16.41
C MET A 1 1.70 -18.64 -15.83
N SER A 2 2.97 -18.99 -15.68
CA SER A 2 3.30 -20.01 -14.70
C SER A 2 2.58 -19.61 -13.43
N LYS A 3 1.70 -20.46 -12.90
CA LYS A 3 1.29 -20.43 -11.50
C LYS A 3 2.58 -20.59 -10.66
N LYS A 4 3.43 -19.54 -10.56
CA LYS A 4 4.15 -19.32 -9.33
C LYS A 4 3.01 -19.24 -8.30
N LYS A 5 2.69 -20.38 -7.67
CA LYS A 5 1.94 -20.43 -6.42
C LYS A 5 2.41 -19.20 -5.67
N ASN A 6 1.53 -18.25 -5.43
CA ASN A 6 1.71 -17.29 -4.35
C ASN A 6 1.86 -18.16 -3.11
N LEU A 7 3.07 -18.64 -2.85
CA LEU A 7 3.44 -19.26 -1.59
C LEU A 7 3.25 -18.12 -0.59
N ARG A 8 2.10 -18.08 0.06
CA ARG A 8 1.86 -17.24 1.22
C ARG A 8 3.09 -17.40 2.10
N ARG A 9 3.88 -16.34 2.22
CA ARG A 9 5.04 -16.35 3.11
C ARG A 9 4.55 -16.73 4.51
N SER A 10 5.30 -17.54 5.24
CA SER A 10 4.96 -17.81 6.64
C SER A 10 4.98 -16.49 7.43
N GLY A 11 4.12 -16.34 8.42
CA GLY A 11 4.06 -15.13 9.25
C GLY A 11 5.42 -14.73 9.82
N MET A 12 6.25 -15.69 10.24
CA MET A 12 7.63 -15.45 10.69
C MET A 12 8.52 -14.86 9.58
N LYS A 13 8.39 -15.33 8.35
CA LYS A 13 9.16 -14.79 7.22
C LYS A 13 8.73 -13.38 6.84
N ILE A 14 7.42 -13.09 6.93
CA ILE A 14 6.90 -11.72 6.75
C ILE A 14 7.45 -10.82 7.84
N MET A 15 7.38 -11.22 9.10
CA MET A 15 7.90 -10.47 10.24
C MET A 15 9.39 -10.17 10.10
N ALA A 16 10.20 -11.18 9.75
CA ALA A 16 11.63 -10.99 9.54
C ALA A 16 11.94 -9.97 8.42
N ASN A 17 11.21 -10.06 7.28
CA ASN A 17 11.39 -9.10 6.19
C ASN A 17 10.94 -7.68 6.58
N LEU A 18 9.88 -7.54 7.35
CA LEU A 18 9.44 -6.24 7.86
C LEU A 18 10.46 -5.65 8.83
N ILE A 19 11.04 -6.47 9.73
CA ILE A 19 12.11 -6.03 10.65
C ILE A 19 13.34 -5.57 9.86
N LEU A 20 13.72 -6.29 8.80
CA LEU A 20 14.84 -5.87 7.92
C LEU A 20 14.61 -4.51 7.25
N LEU A 21 13.36 -4.11 7.02
CA LEU A 21 13.03 -2.79 6.49
C LEU A 21 13.31 -1.64 7.47
N LEU A 22 13.46 -1.92 8.78
CA LEU A 22 13.88 -0.91 9.75
C LEU A 22 15.24 -0.30 9.40
N GLY A 23 16.16 -1.12 8.89
CA GLY A 23 17.48 -0.64 8.46
C GLY A 23 18.17 0.23 9.52
N SER A 24 18.42 1.49 9.17
CA SER A 24 19.06 2.47 10.07
C SER A 24 18.22 2.88 11.29
N LEU A 25 16.93 2.57 11.35
CA LEU A 25 16.06 2.89 12.49
C LEU A 25 16.14 1.85 13.61
N SER A 26 16.86 0.73 13.40
CA SER A 26 16.97 -0.36 14.38
C SER A 26 17.57 0.08 15.72
N TYR A 27 18.51 1.04 15.74
CA TYR A 27 19.09 1.56 16.98
C TYR A 27 18.04 2.29 17.85
N ILE A 28 17.07 3.00 17.22
CA ILE A 28 15.97 3.66 17.96
C ILE A 28 15.03 2.61 18.55
N MET A 29 14.79 1.50 17.82
CA MET A 29 14.01 0.38 18.34
C MET A 29 14.67 -0.25 19.59
N ILE A 30 15.98 -0.44 19.56
CA ILE A 30 16.74 -0.92 20.73
C ILE A 30 16.59 0.05 21.89
N LEU A 31 16.71 1.36 21.64
CA LEU A 31 16.53 2.39 22.67
C LEU A 31 15.12 2.37 23.26
N ALA A 32 14.09 2.19 22.41
CA ALA A 32 12.70 2.04 22.85
C ALA A 32 12.51 0.82 23.78
N VAL A 33 13.10 -0.31 23.42
CA VAL A 33 13.06 -1.54 24.24
C VAL A 33 13.77 -1.35 25.58
N ILE A 34 14.92 -0.69 25.60
CA ILE A 34 15.66 -0.40 26.83
C ILE A 34 14.85 0.55 27.73
N ASN A 35 14.36 1.67 27.20
CA ASN A 35 13.54 2.63 27.94
C ASN A 35 12.26 1.98 28.48
N GLY A 36 11.59 1.18 27.67
CA GLY A 36 10.40 0.47 28.08
C GLY A 36 10.67 -0.55 29.19
N SER A 37 11.75 -1.33 29.08
CA SER A 37 12.12 -2.31 30.09
C SER A 37 12.47 -1.66 31.42
N ILE A 38 13.30 -0.61 31.40
CA ILE A 38 13.64 0.15 32.62
C ILE A 38 12.37 0.83 33.20
N GLY A 39 11.49 1.35 32.33
CA GLY A 39 10.21 1.92 32.75
C GLY A 39 9.31 0.94 33.47
N PHE A 40 9.25 -0.33 33.01
CA PHE A 40 8.53 -1.41 33.71
C PHE A 40 9.19 -1.80 35.02
N PHE A 41 10.52 -1.85 35.10
CA PHE A 41 11.22 -2.05 36.35
C PHE A 41 10.97 -0.92 37.35
N CYS A 42 10.95 0.32 36.94
CA CYS A 42 10.56 1.46 37.77
C CYS A 42 9.11 1.30 38.28
N ALA A 43 8.17 0.89 37.41
CA ALA A 43 6.78 0.66 37.79
C ALA A 43 6.65 -0.43 38.87
N MET A 44 7.39 -1.56 38.71
CA MET A 44 7.44 -2.63 39.66
C MET A 44 8.13 -2.18 40.98
N SER A 45 9.19 -1.36 40.90
CA SER A 45 9.91 -0.84 42.05
C SER A 45 9.05 0.06 42.92
N VAL A 46 8.08 0.81 42.36
CA VAL A 46 7.13 1.60 43.15
C VAL A 46 6.32 0.71 44.10
N THR A 47 5.74 -0.38 43.59
CA THR A 47 4.96 -1.33 44.43
C THR A 47 5.87 -2.11 45.36
N LEU A 48 7.09 -2.44 44.92
CA LEU A 48 8.07 -3.16 45.70
C LEU A 48 8.56 -2.35 46.92
N MET A 49 8.81 -1.06 46.75
CA MET A 49 9.17 -0.15 47.85
C MET A 49 8.03 -0.06 48.90
N GLY A 50 6.78 -0.10 48.46
CA GLY A 50 5.63 -0.24 49.38
C GLY A 50 5.71 -1.55 50.22
N ALA A 51 5.97 -2.68 49.56
CA ALA A 51 6.13 -3.96 50.25
C ALA A 51 7.34 -3.96 51.24
N VAL A 52 8.46 -3.35 50.84
CA VAL A 52 9.65 -3.16 51.70
C VAL A 52 9.30 -2.31 52.93
N GLY A 53 8.53 -1.23 52.76
CA GLY A 53 8.07 -0.37 53.85
C GLY A 53 7.19 -1.11 54.85
N ILE A 54 6.27 -1.97 54.37
CA ILE A 54 5.40 -2.81 55.21
C ILE A 54 6.23 -3.89 55.91
N ALA A 55 7.13 -4.58 55.22
CA ALA A 55 8.00 -5.60 55.80
C ALA A 55 8.88 -5.02 56.96
N LYS A 56 9.38 -3.79 56.77
CA LYS A 56 10.10 -3.08 57.83
C LYS A 56 9.21 -2.74 59.03
N ALA A 57 7.95 -2.34 58.80
CA ALA A 57 6.99 -2.09 59.88
C ALA A 57 6.60 -3.36 60.66
N LEU A 58 6.69 -4.53 60.02
CA LEU A 58 6.50 -5.84 60.64
C LEU A 58 7.74 -6.36 61.42
N GLY A 59 8.83 -5.57 61.51
CA GLY A 59 10.01 -5.88 62.29
C GLY A 59 11.17 -6.55 61.52
N GLU A 60 11.07 -6.64 60.20
CA GLU A 60 12.19 -7.16 59.40
C GLU A 60 13.39 -6.19 59.42
N ALA A 61 14.60 -6.76 59.53
CA ALA A 61 15.85 -5.99 59.60
C ALA A 61 16.23 -5.38 58.24
N ILE A 62 15.51 -4.35 57.78
CA ILE A 62 15.73 -3.65 56.51
C ILE A 62 16.58 -2.41 56.76
N PRO A 63 17.77 -2.29 56.15
CA PRO A 63 18.72 -1.20 56.40
C PRO A 63 18.29 0.18 55.84
N LEU A 64 17.16 0.27 55.13
CA LEU A 64 16.65 1.48 54.54
C LEU A 64 15.79 2.27 55.55
N SER A 65 15.97 3.58 55.67
CA SER A 65 15.07 4.44 56.47
C SER A 65 13.74 4.66 55.70
N TYR A 66 12.64 4.96 56.40
CA TYR A 66 11.37 5.26 55.76
C TYR A 66 11.46 6.46 54.81
N GLY A 67 12.26 7.48 55.15
CA GLY A 67 12.50 8.62 54.28
C GLY A 67 13.12 8.23 52.92
N VAL A 68 14.09 7.30 52.96
CA VAL A 68 14.71 6.75 51.72
C VAL A 68 13.72 5.93 50.91
N ILE A 69 12.88 5.09 51.58
CA ILE A 69 11.85 4.31 50.88
C ILE A 69 10.87 5.23 50.15
N ILE A 70 10.40 6.29 50.83
CA ILE A 70 9.49 7.26 50.23
C ILE A 70 10.17 8.03 49.06
N ALA A 71 11.42 8.48 49.28
CA ALA A 71 12.16 9.19 48.22
C ALA A 71 12.38 8.32 46.98
N LEU A 72 12.74 7.03 47.15
CA LEU A 72 12.89 6.06 46.08
C LEU A 72 11.56 5.80 45.35
N THR A 73 10.45 5.68 46.09
CA THR A 73 9.12 5.48 45.52
C THR A 73 8.74 6.65 44.59
N ILE A 74 8.95 7.89 45.06
CA ILE A 74 8.69 9.09 44.30
C ILE A 74 9.64 9.16 43.06
N GLY A 75 10.92 8.90 43.27
CA GLY A 75 11.94 8.89 42.20
C GLY A 75 11.62 7.88 41.09
N PHE A 76 11.28 6.62 41.46
CA PHE A 76 10.85 5.61 40.50
C PHE A 76 9.54 6.00 39.77
N GLY A 77 8.59 6.62 40.48
CA GLY A 77 7.35 7.11 39.87
C GLY A 77 7.59 8.18 38.80
N ILE A 78 8.45 9.16 39.10
CA ILE A 78 8.82 10.21 38.12
C ILE A 78 9.58 9.60 36.95
N LEU A 79 10.59 8.78 37.23
CA LEU A 79 11.42 8.14 36.21
C LEU A 79 10.59 7.24 35.27
N ARG A 80 9.62 6.49 35.82
CA ARG A 80 8.66 5.70 35.04
C ARG A 80 7.92 6.58 34.02
N GLY A 81 7.43 7.74 34.44
CA GLY A 81 6.71 8.66 33.56
C GLY A 81 7.58 9.13 32.38
N LEU A 82 8.81 9.54 32.68
CA LEU A 82 9.78 9.99 31.68
C LEU A 82 10.16 8.87 30.70
N LEU A 83 10.51 7.68 31.22
CA LEU A 83 10.90 6.53 30.39
C LEU A 83 9.75 6.03 29.53
N ARG A 84 8.53 6.05 30.05
CA ARG A 84 7.33 5.69 29.26
C ARG A 84 7.09 6.69 28.13
N TYR A 85 7.27 7.97 28.37
CA TYR A 85 7.22 8.97 27.31
C TYR A 85 8.28 8.72 26.24
N LEU A 86 9.53 8.51 26.62
CA LEU A 86 10.64 8.25 25.69
C LEU A 86 10.42 6.97 24.87
N GLU A 87 9.92 5.90 25.50
CA GLU A 87 9.54 4.66 24.83
C GLU A 87 8.47 4.93 23.76
N GLN A 88 7.35 5.57 24.14
CA GLN A 88 6.25 5.85 23.21
C GLN A 88 6.69 6.77 22.09
N TYR A 89 7.42 7.85 22.41
CA TYR A 89 7.97 8.76 21.42
C TYR A 89 8.85 8.02 20.41
N SER A 90 9.76 7.15 20.88
CA SER A 90 10.63 6.37 20.00
C SER A 90 9.84 5.41 19.10
N ASN A 91 8.84 4.71 19.63
CA ASN A 91 8.01 3.77 18.89
C ASN A 91 7.21 4.49 17.78
N HIS A 92 6.57 5.63 18.08
CA HIS A 92 5.84 6.40 17.10
C HIS A 92 6.76 7.10 16.08
N TYR A 93 7.91 7.61 16.51
CA TYR A 93 8.90 8.16 15.60
C TYR A 93 9.34 7.14 14.53
N ILE A 94 9.67 5.90 14.97
CA ILE A 94 9.99 4.81 14.05
C ILE A 94 8.84 4.55 13.10
N ALA A 95 7.63 4.41 13.63
CA ALA A 95 6.44 4.11 12.86
C ALA A 95 6.20 5.15 11.75
N PHE A 96 6.14 6.44 12.09
CA PHE A 96 5.90 7.50 11.10
C PHE A 96 7.05 7.64 10.10
N ARG A 97 8.30 7.52 10.54
CA ARG A 97 9.45 7.57 9.63
C ARG A 97 9.42 6.42 8.62
N LEU A 98 9.05 5.24 9.09
CA LEU A 98 8.97 4.05 8.25
C LEU A 98 7.80 4.12 7.27
N LEU A 99 6.65 4.70 7.66
CA LEU A 99 5.55 4.98 6.73
C LEU A 99 6.00 5.81 5.54
N ALA A 100 6.78 6.87 5.78
CA ALA A 100 7.33 7.71 4.70
C ALA A 100 8.26 6.89 3.79
N VAL A 101 9.18 6.10 4.37
CA VAL A 101 10.10 5.24 3.62
C VAL A 101 9.35 4.17 2.80
N LEU A 102 8.30 3.57 3.36
CA LEU A 102 7.50 2.57 2.66
C LEU A 102 6.73 3.19 1.50
N ARG A 103 6.14 4.38 1.70
CA ARG A 103 5.45 5.11 0.61
C ARG A 103 6.40 5.44 -0.53
N ASP A 104 7.59 5.91 -0.23
CA ASP A 104 8.62 6.18 -1.23
C ASP A 104 9.04 4.92 -1.99
N LYS A 105 9.32 3.82 -1.28
CA LYS A 105 9.65 2.53 -1.91
C LYS A 105 8.52 1.99 -2.79
N ILE A 106 7.27 2.08 -2.33
CA ILE A 106 6.11 1.65 -3.12
C ILE A 106 5.97 2.53 -4.35
N PHE A 107 6.09 3.85 -4.22
CA PHE A 107 6.01 4.76 -5.36
C PHE A 107 7.12 4.48 -6.37
N SER A 108 8.34 4.25 -5.92
CA SER A 108 9.48 3.89 -6.77
C SER A 108 9.25 2.56 -7.49
N ALA A 109 8.71 1.54 -6.78
CA ALA A 109 8.34 0.27 -7.40
C ALA A 109 7.22 0.42 -8.44
N LEU A 110 6.16 1.19 -8.12
CA LEU A 110 5.08 1.47 -9.06
C LEU A 110 5.58 2.17 -10.32
N ARG A 111 6.52 3.09 -10.19
CA ARG A 111 7.13 3.81 -11.32
C ARG A 111 7.85 2.87 -12.28
N VAL A 112 8.56 1.88 -11.75
CA VAL A 112 9.29 0.88 -12.56
C VAL A 112 8.34 -0.17 -13.16
N LEU A 113 7.24 -0.50 -12.48
CA LEU A 113 6.23 -1.45 -12.94
C LEU A 113 5.25 -0.86 -13.97
N CYS A 114 5.17 0.47 -14.05
CA CYS A 114 4.30 1.20 -14.96
C CYS A 114 4.85 1.16 -16.41
N PRO A 115 3.97 1.14 -17.44
CA PRO A 115 2.52 1.00 -17.35
C PRO A 115 2.04 -0.46 -17.30
N ALA A 116 2.83 -1.40 -17.80
CA ALA A 116 2.43 -2.77 -18.10
C ALA A 116 1.78 -3.52 -16.92
N LYS A 117 2.49 -3.61 -15.79
CA LYS A 117 2.01 -4.38 -14.62
C LYS A 117 0.85 -3.70 -13.88
N LEU A 118 0.66 -2.38 -14.07
CA LEU A 118 -0.39 -1.64 -13.37
C LEU A 118 -1.74 -1.67 -14.11
N GLU A 119 -1.75 -1.86 -15.42
CA GLU A 119 -2.99 -1.94 -16.21
C GLU A 119 -3.91 -3.09 -15.77
N SER A 120 -3.34 -4.21 -15.36
CA SER A 120 -4.10 -5.38 -14.88
C SER A 120 -4.55 -5.25 -13.41
N LYS A 121 -4.03 -4.28 -12.66
CA LYS A 121 -4.33 -4.08 -11.23
C LYS A 121 -5.48 -3.12 -11.05
N LYS A 122 -6.40 -3.45 -10.14
CA LYS A 122 -7.50 -2.55 -9.77
C LYS A 122 -6.91 -1.31 -9.07
N LYS A 123 -7.16 -0.11 -9.60
CA LYS A 123 -6.70 1.18 -9.02
C LYS A 123 -7.00 1.29 -7.52
N GLY A 124 -8.20 0.88 -7.09
CA GLY A 124 -8.59 0.87 -5.68
C GLY A 124 -7.71 -0.02 -4.79
N ALA A 125 -7.19 -1.14 -5.31
CA ALA A 125 -6.28 -2.01 -4.56
C ALA A 125 -4.91 -1.37 -4.33
N ILE A 126 -4.40 -0.59 -5.30
CA ILE A 126 -3.15 0.16 -5.17
C ILE A 126 -3.33 1.29 -4.15
N ILE A 127 -4.43 2.03 -4.23
CA ILE A 127 -4.75 3.10 -3.26
C ILE A 127 -4.85 2.52 -1.85
N ALA A 128 -5.60 1.43 -1.66
CA ALA A 128 -5.72 0.76 -0.36
C ALA A 128 -4.37 0.29 0.19
N MET A 129 -3.44 -0.13 -0.68
CA MET A 129 -2.09 -0.52 -0.28
C MET A 129 -1.28 0.68 0.23
N ILE A 130 -1.34 1.83 -0.45
CA ILE A 130 -0.59 3.05 -0.08
C ILE A 130 -1.16 3.72 1.17
N THR A 131 -2.45 3.52 1.46
CA THR A 131 -3.13 4.07 2.64
C THR A 131 -3.26 3.01 3.74
N SER A 132 -4.33 2.24 3.71
CA SER A 132 -4.73 1.32 4.77
C SER A 132 -3.71 0.21 5.08
N ASP A 133 -3.03 -0.37 4.06
CA ASP A 133 -2.05 -1.42 4.33
C ASP A 133 -0.82 -0.87 5.04
N ILE A 134 -0.32 0.31 4.61
CA ILE A 134 0.81 0.96 5.26
C ILE A 134 0.45 1.36 6.70
N GLU A 135 -0.73 1.95 6.95
CA GLU A 135 -1.21 2.30 8.29
C GLU A 135 -1.32 1.04 9.20
N THR A 136 -1.73 -0.08 8.63
CA THR A 136 -1.74 -1.36 9.38
C THR A 136 -0.32 -1.80 9.78
N LEU A 137 0.70 -1.49 8.96
CA LEU A 137 2.09 -1.76 9.29
C LEU A 137 2.64 -0.83 10.38
N GLU A 138 2.10 0.39 10.53
CA GLU A 138 2.42 1.27 11.66
C GLU A 138 2.19 0.57 13.00
N VAL A 139 1.01 -0.03 13.17
CA VAL A 139 0.64 -0.77 14.38
C VAL A 139 1.64 -1.88 14.69
N PHE A 140 2.17 -2.55 13.68
CA PHE A 140 3.20 -3.57 13.86
C PHE A 140 4.49 -3.01 14.46
N TYR A 141 4.99 -1.92 13.93
CA TYR A 141 6.26 -1.35 14.38
C TYR A 141 6.13 -0.66 15.75
N ALA A 142 5.04 0.08 15.99
CA ALA A 142 4.83 0.79 17.23
C ALA A 142 4.37 -0.12 18.39
N HIS A 143 3.56 -1.14 18.10
CA HIS A 143 2.83 -1.87 19.14
C HIS A 143 3.03 -3.39 19.12
N THR A 144 3.96 -3.93 18.33
CA THR A 144 4.22 -5.37 18.30
C THR A 144 5.66 -5.72 18.66
N ILE A 145 6.65 -5.15 17.98
CA ILE A 145 8.05 -5.54 18.15
C ILE A 145 8.55 -5.18 19.56
N SER A 146 8.42 -3.89 19.93
CA SER A 146 8.90 -3.39 21.22
C SER A 146 8.23 -4.09 22.42
N PRO A 147 6.89 -4.23 22.48
CA PRO A 147 6.23 -4.96 23.57
C PRO A 147 6.67 -6.42 23.71
N ILE A 148 6.88 -7.15 22.61
CA ILE A 148 7.37 -8.54 22.68
C ILE A 148 8.77 -8.59 23.29
N CYS A 149 9.70 -7.74 22.82
CA CYS A 149 11.06 -7.70 23.34
C CYS A 149 11.07 -7.30 24.83
N ILE A 150 10.29 -6.28 25.21
CA ILE A 150 10.15 -5.82 26.60
C ILE A 150 9.61 -6.95 27.48
N ALA A 151 8.57 -7.64 27.05
CA ALA A 151 7.97 -8.70 27.85
C ALA A 151 8.93 -9.87 28.09
N VAL A 152 9.68 -10.30 27.08
CA VAL A 152 10.69 -11.36 27.23
C VAL A 152 11.79 -10.90 28.20
N LEU A 153 12.31 -9.70 28.04
CA LEU A 153 13.40 -9.17 28.86
C LEU A 153 12.95 -9.00 30.32
N VAL A 154 11.81 -8.31 30.52
CA VAL A 154 11.27 -8.08 31.88
C VAL A 154 10.93 -9.39 32.58
N SER A 155 10.24 -10.32 31.91
CA SER A 155 9.87 -11.61 32.50
C SER A 155 11.12 -12.41 32.92
N THR A 156 12.15 -12.44 32.07
CA THR A 156 13.40 -13.16 32.39
C THR A 156 14.10 -12.55 33.59
N CYS A 157 14.23 -11.23 33.64
CA CYS A 157 14.84 -10.53 34.78
C CYS A 157 14.04 -10.72 36.07
N VAL A 158 12.69 -10.68 35.99
CA VAL A 158 11.84 -10.86 37.18
C VAL A 158 11.94 -12.30 37.74
N VAL A 159 11.95 -13.32 36.88
CA VAL A 159 12.17 -14.72 37.34
C VAL A 159 13.49 -14.84 38.07
N GLY A 160 14.59 -14.29 37.55
CA GLY A 160 15.88 -14.25 38.20
C GLY A 160 15.81 -13.49 39.53
N PHE A 161 15.25 -12.28 39.54
CA PHE A 161 15.13 -11.45 40.75
C PHE A 161 14.34 -12.16 41.85
N VAL A 162 13.19 -12.73 41.57
CA VAL A 162 12.34 -13.44 42.52
C VAL A 162 13.04 -14.70 43.03
N GLY A 163 13.74 -15.44 42.15
CA GLY A 163 14.50 -16.65 42.53
C GLY A 163 15.60 -16.36 43.54
N PHE A 164 16.38 -15.29 43.34
CA PHE A 164 17.48 -14.93 44.23
C PHE A 164 17.04 -14.23 45.53
N ILE A 165 16.04 -13.32 45.45
CA ILE A 165 15.62 -12.52 46.61
C ILE A 165 14.60 -13.23 47.47
N SER A 166 13.69 -14.01 46.87
CA SER A 166 12.59 -14.69 47.59
C SER A 166 12.76 -16.20 47.57
N SER A 167 12.30 -16.88 46.52
CA SER A 167 12.40 -18.32 46.37
C SER A 167 12.31 -18.77 44.91
N TRP A 168 13.08 -19.81 44.56
CA TRP A 168 12.98 -20.43 43.22
C TRP A 168 11.64 -21.12 42.98
N TRP A 169 10.88 -21.51 44.02
CA TRP A 169 9.52 -22.03 43.86
C TRP A 169 8.54 -20.94 43.42
N ILE A 170 8.63 -19.75 44.00
CA ILE A 170 7.82 -18.60 43.59
C ILE A 170 8.24 -18.16 42.17
N ALA A 171 9.52 -18.15 41.86
CA ALA A 171 10.05 -17.87 40.54
C ALA A 171 9.54 -18.85 39.47
N LEU A 172 9.44 -20.15 39.79
CA LEU A 172 8.88 -21.16 38.89
C LEU A 172 7.40 -20.90 38.58
N ILE A 173 6.62 -20.56 39.62
CA ILE A 173 5.20 -20.21 39.44
C ILE A 173 5.07 -18.96 38.54
N ALA A 174 5.91 -17.93 38.74
CA ALA A 174 5.93 -16.75 37.90
C ALA A 174 6.26 -17.10 36.45
N LEU A 175 7.27 -17.93 36.20
CA LEU A 175 7.64 -18.40 34.85
C LEU A 175 6.48 -19.13 34.18
N LEU A 176 5.84 -20.08 34.88
CA LEU A 176 4.66 -20.78 34.36
C LEU A 176 3.51 -19.81 34.05
N GLY A 177 3.32 -18.81 34.92
CA GLY A 177 2.34 -17.75 34.70
C GLY A 177 2.64 -16.92 33.43
N PHE A 178 3.89 -16.51 33.24
CA PHE A 178 4.30 -15.74 32.05
C PHE A 178 4.16 -16.57 30.78
N VAL A 179 4.53 -17.82 30.76
CA VAL A 179 4.34 -18.74 29.64
C VAL A 179 2.84 -18.96 29.36
N THR A 180 2.03 -19.17 30.39
CA THR A 180 0.60 -19.40 30.24
C THR A 180 -0.09 -18.16 29.66
N VAL A 181 0.14 -16.98 30.23
CA VAL A 181 -0.50 -15.73 29.80
C VAL A 181 0.06 -15.22 28.47
N GLY A 182 1.37 -15.32 28.26
CA GLY A 182 2.04 -14.79 27.08
C GLY A 182 1.98 -15.70 25.85
N ILE A 183 1.83 -17.01 26.01
CA ILE A 183 1.89 -17.99 24.91
C ILE A 183 0.61 -18.83 24.85
N ILE A 184 0.25 -19.54 25.94
CA ILE A 184 -0.85 -20.54 25.91
C ILE A 184 -2.20 -19.87 25.67
N VAL A 185 -2.54 -18.82 26.45
CA VAL A 185 -3.82 -18.10 26.32
C VAL A 185 -3.99 -17.47 24.94
N PRO A 186 -2.99 -16.74 24.39
CA PRO A 186 -3.06 -16.25 23.01
C PRO A 186 -3.25 -17.35 21.97
N MET A 187 -2.55 -18.48 22.09
CA MET A 187 -2.70 -19.60 21.14
C MET A 187 -4.11 -20.19 21.15
N VAL A 188 -4.67 -20.44 22.36
CA VAL A 188 -6.03 -21.00 22.50
C VAL A 188 -7.11 -20.04 21.99
N SER A 189 -6.92 -18.74 22.21
CA SER A 189 -7.89 -17.71 21.81
C SER A 189 -7.78 -17.30 20.34
N SER A 190 -6.62 -17.49 19.72
CA SER A 190 -6.27 -16.97 18.39
C SER A 190 -7.25 -17.37 17.30
N ASP A 191 -7.63 -18.64 17.20
CA ASP A 191 -8.47 -19.12 16.08
C ASP A 191 -9.88 -18.55 16.15
N LYS A 192 -10.46 -18.43 17.33
CA LYS A 192 -11.79 -17.83 17.53
C LYS A 192 -11.77 -16.35 17.24
N LEU A 193 -10.78 -15.62 17.80
CA LEU A 193 -10.61 -14.18 17.56
C LEU A 193 -10.37 -13.88 16.07
N LYS A 194 -9.59 -14.70 15.39
CA LYS A 194 -9.34 -14.59 13.96
C LYS A 194 -10.60 -14.82 13.14
N ALA A 195 -11.37 -15.87 13.45
CA ALA A 195 -12.59 -16.20 12.71
C ALA A 195 -13.66 -15.11 12.87
N SER A 196 -13.92 -14.63 14.09
CA SER A 196 -14.89 -13.56 14.35
C SER A 196 -14.42 -12.22 13.76
N GLY A 197 -13.14 -11.91 13.81
CA GLY A 197 -12.56 -10.71 13.20
C GLY A 197 -12.62 -10.72 11.66
N VAL A 198 -12.47 -11.88 11.01
CA VAL A 198 -12.63 -12.00 9.55
C VAL A 198 -14.08 -11.77 9.15
N ARG A 199 -15.04 -12.43 9.81
CA ARG A 199 -16.46 -12.27 9.53
C ARG A 199 -16.93 -10.83 9.71
N TYR A 200 -16.55 -10.19 10.81
CA TYR A 200 -16.86 -8.78 11.04
C TYR A 200 -16.38 -7.90 9.88
N ARG A 201 -15.14 -8.11 9.40
CA ARG A 201 -14.59 -7.32 8.29
C ARG A 201 -15.29 -7.58 6.95
N GLU A 202 -15.69 -8.81 6.69
CA GLU A 202 -16.45 -9.19 5.49
C GLU A 202 -17.83 -8.50 5.48
N GLU A 203 -18.56 -8.56 6.61
CA GLU A 203 -19.86 -7.91 6.74
C GLU A 203 -19.74 -6.39 6.72
N PHE A 204 -18.72 -5.82 7.37
CA PHE A 204 -18.44 -4.39 7.32
C PHE A 204 -18.14 -3.90 5.90
N ALA A 205 -17.32 -4.64 5.16
CA ALA A 205 -17.01 -4.31 3.76
C ALA A 205 -18.25 -4.43 2.86
N SER A 206 -19.07 -5.47 3.06
CA SER A 206 -20.33 -5.67 2.33
C SER A 206 -21.34 -4.55 2.63
N PHE A 207 -21.50 -4.18 3.89
CA PHE A 207 -22.36 -3.07 4.30
C PHE A 207 -21.89 -1.74 3.68
N ASN A 208 -20.62 -1.41 3.81
CA ASN A 208 -20.07 -0.17 3.27
C ASN A 208 -20.18 -0.09 1.75
N ALA A 209 -19.93 -1.20 1.03
CA ALA A 209 -20.08 -1.24 -0.41
C ALA A 209 -21.55 -0.96 -0.82
N TYR A 210 -22.51 -1.59 -0.15
CA TYR A 210 -23.93 -1.38 -0.42
C TYR A 210 -24.38 0.03 -0.07
N PHE A 211 -23.92 0.57 1.06
CA PHE A 211 -24.23 1.92 1.51
C PHE A 211 -23.67 2.99 0.56
N LEU A 212 -22.40 2.85 0.17
CA LEU A 212 -21.76 3.75 -0.80
C LEU A 212 -22.44 3.69 -2.17
N ASP A 213 -22.84 2.49 -2.62
CA ASP A 213 -23.58 2.29 -3.86
C ASP A 213 -24.95 2.98 -3.80
N SER A 214 -25.61 2.92 -2.64
CA SER A 214 -26.87 3.63 -2.40
C SER A 214 -26.72 5.17 -2.47
N ILE A 215 -25.61 5.70 -1.95
CA ILE A 215 -25.32 7.14 -2.04
C ILE A 215 -25.02 7.55 -3.48
N LYS A 216 -24.23 6.77 -4.19
CA LYS A 216 -23.90 7.06 -5.61
C LYS A 216 -25.12 6.98 -6.51
N GLY A 217 -25.99 6.02 -6.26
CA GLY A 217 -27.22 5.81 -7.01
C GLY A 217 -28.45 6.56 -6.44
N ILE A 218 -28.28 7.54 -5.53
CA ILE A 218 -29.39 8.19 -4.81
C ILE A 218 -30.40 8.80 -5.77
N LYS A 219 -29.96 9.38 -6.89
CA LYS A 219 -30.81 9.95 -7.91
C LYS A 219 -31.74 8.88 -8.52
N ASP A 220 -31.19 7.72 -8.87
CA ASP A 220 -31.96 6.63 -9.48
C ASP A 220 -32.92 6.00 -8.47
N ILE A 221 -32.51 5.88 -7.20
CA ILE A 221 -33.36 5.43 -6.10
C ILE A 221 -34.58 6.34 -5.95
N VAL A 222 -34.37 7.66 -5.97
CA VAL A 222 -35.46 8.66 -5.85
C VAL A 222 -36.35 8.64 -7.09
N LEU A 223 -35.78 8.63 -8.30
CA LEU A 223 -36.53 8.61 -9.56
C LEU A 223 -37.43 7.35 -9.70
N ASN A 224 -36.99 6.22 -9.15
CA ASN A 224 -37.75 4.97 -9.21
C ASN A 224 -38.59 4.71 -7.94
N ASN A 225 -38.72 5.67 -7.02
CA ASN A 225 -39.44 5.55 -5.76
C ASN A 225 -39.04 4.33 -4.90
N ALA A 226 -37.77 3.91 -5.01
CA ALA A 226 -37.23 2.73 -4.33
C ALA A 226 -36.62 3.01 -2.94
N GLY A 227 -36.84 4.22 -2.37
CA GLY A 227 -36.21 4.67 -1.12
C GLY A 227 -36.52 3.78 0.07
N LYS A 228 -37.81 3.45 0.27
CA LYS A 228 -38.25 2.62 1.41
C LYS A 228 -37.67 1.19 1.39
N GLU A 229 -37.60 0.59 0.20
CA GLU A 229 -37.03 -0.75 0.05
C GLU A 229 -35.51 -0.74 0.28
N ARG A 230 -34.83 0.29 -0.23
CA ARG A 230 -33.39 0.48 -0.03
C ARG A 230 -33.05 0.70 1.44
N GLU A 231 -33.82 1.53 2.15
CA GLU A 231 -33.69 1.77 3.59
C GLU A 231 -33.88 0.48 4.40
N LYS A 232 -34.91 -0.33 4.08
CA LYS A 232 -35.13 -1.62 4.73
C LYS A 232 -33.95 -2.57 4.58
N GLU A 233 -33.35 -2.61 3.41
CA GLU A 233 -32.17 -3.47 3.16
C GLU A 233 -30.92 -2.92 3.85
N VAL A 234 -30.71 -1.59 3.91
CA VAL A 234 -29.63 -0.96 4.70
C VAL A 234 -29.77 -1.34 6.17
N ASN A 235 -30.98 -1.23 6.74
CA ASN A 235 -31.25 -1.57 8.14
C ASN A 235 -30.98 -3.07 8.39
N ARG A 236 -31.47 -3.96 7.52
CA ARG A 236 -31.21 -5.40 7.62
C ARG A 236 -29.70 -5.73 7.63
N ARG A 237 -28.92 -5.12 6.75
CA ARG A 237 -27.46 -5.32 6.71
C ARG A 237 -26.76 -4.71 7.92
N SER A 238 -27.26 -3.58 8.42
CA SER A 238 -26.79 -2.98 9.66
C SER A 238 -27.00 -3.91 10.86
N ASP A 239 -28.17 -4.57 10.95
CA ASP A 239 -28.47 -5.52 12.03
C ASP A 239 -27.55 -6.75 11.98
N ILE A 240 -27.25 -7.28 10.79
CA ILE A 240 -26.28 -8.37 10.60
C ILE A 240 -24.89 -7.93 11.08
N LEU A 241 -24.44 -6.74 10.66
CA LEU A 241 -23.16 -6.18 11.08
C LEU A 241 -23.08 -5.99 12.59
N LEU A 242 -24.17 -5.51 13.20
CA LEU A 242 -24.27 -5.33 14.64
C LEU A 242 -24.16 -6.66 15.39
N ALA A 243 -24.80 -7.72 14.89
CA ALA A 243 -24.72 -9.05 15.45
C ALA A 243 -23.28 -9.62 15.40
N GLU A 244 -22.60 -9.49 14.26
CA GLU A 244 -21.19 -9.93 14.13
C GLU A 244 -20.24 -9.07 14.97
N THR A 245 -20.51 -7.75 15.11
CA THR A 245 -19.76 -6.86 16.01
C THR A 245 -19.89 -7.32 17.47
N LYS A 246 -21.13 -7.63 17.91
CA LYS A 246 -21.40 -8.15 19.27
C LYS A 246 -20.66 -9.46 19.51
N LYS A 247 -20.68 -10.37 18.54
CA LYS A 247 -19.98 -11.67 18.63
C LYS A 247 -18.47 -11.48 18.75
N MET A 248 -17.87 -10.64 17.88
CA MET A 248 -16.43 -10.34 17.92
C MET A 248 -16.03 -9.72 19.26
N LYS A 249 -16.79 -8.73 19.77
CA LYS A 249 -16.52 -8.10 21.07
C LYS A 249 -16.64 -9.10 22.22
N ASN A 250 -17.63 -10.00 22.18
CA ASN A 250 -17.79 -11.05 23.20
C ASN A 250 -16.60 -12.02 23.20
N ASP A 251 -16.09 -12.41 22.03
CA ASP A 251 -14.90 -13.27 21.94
C ASP A 251 -13.65 -12.57 22.50
N ILE A 252 -13.48 -11.27 22.23
CA ILE A 252 -12.40 -10.45 22.81
C ILE A 252 -12.52 -10.41 24.34
N THR A 253 -13.73 -10.11 24.85
CA THR A 253 -14.00 -10.03 26.30
C THR A 253 -13.71 -11.37 26.99
N LYS A 254 -14.11 -12.50 26.40
CA LYS A 254 -13.80 -13.83 26.93
C LYS A 254 -12.30 -14.10 26.99
N ALA A 255 -11.55 -13.71 25.95
CA ALA A 255 -10.10 -13.87 25.94
C ALA A 255 -9.43 -13.01 27.02
N SER A 256 -9.87 -11.75 27.19
CA SER A 256 -9.36 -10.88 28.25
C SER A 256 -9.70 -11.41 29.65
N ALA A 257 -10.94 -11.85 29.87
CA ALA A 257 -11.35 -12.42 31.15
C ALA A 257 -10.54 -13.69 31.49
N MET A 258 -10.25 -14.55 30.50
CA MET A 258 -9.40 -15.71 30.67
C MET A 258 -7.96 -15.32 31.03
N THR A 259 -7.42 -14.28 30.38
CA THR A 259 -6.10 -13.73 30.69
C THR A 259 -6.04 -13.27 32.16
N GLU A 260 -6.99 -12.46 32.61
CA GLU A 260 -7.02 -11.91 33.96
C GLU A 260 -7.27 -12.99 35.02
N LEU A 261 -8.09 -13.99 34.72
CA LEU A 261 -8.28 -15.14 35.56
C LEU A 261 -6.96 -15.93 35.76
N CYS A 262 -6.24 -16.20 34.66
CA CYS A 262 -4.95 -16.87 34.75
C CYS A 262 -3.94 -16.06 35.59
N VAL A 263 -3.84 -14.73 35.33
CA VAL A 263 -2.97 -13.84 36.12
C VAL A 263 -3.30 -13.93 37.60
N SER A 264 -4.59 -13.80 37.96
CA SER A 264 -5.03 -13.89 39.37
C SER A 264 -4.69 -15.24 39.99
N LEU A 265 -4.92 -16.34 39.27
CA LEU A 265 -4.59 -17.69 39.77
C LEU A 265 -3.09 -17.84 40.04
N PHE A 266 -2.20 -17.36 39.16
CA PHE A 266 -0.76 -17.44 39.39
C PHE A 266 -0.27 -16.53 40.52
N ILE A 267 -0.89 -15.37 40.72
CA ILE A 267 -0.61 -14.51 41.88
C ILE A 267 -1.03 -15.20 43.18
N PHE A 268 -2.26 -15.76 43.25
CA PHE A 268 -2.71 -16.52 44.42
C PHE A 268 -1.87 -17.75 44.67
N ALA A 269 -1.47 -18.49 43.64
CA ALA A 269 -0.55 -19.64 43.78
C ALA A 269 0.81 -19.21 44.36
N SER A 270 1.35 -18.06 43.88
CA SER A 270 2.59 -17.49 44.44
C SER A 270 2.45 -17.11 45.91
N LEU A 271 1.29 -16.55 46.31
CA LEU A 271 1.00 -16.21 47.69
C LEU A 271 0.90 -17.48 48.57
N ILE A 272 0.14 -18.50 48.14
CA ILE A 272 -0.04 -19.74 48.87
C ILE A 272 1.32 -20.43 49.08
N VAL A 273 2.12 -20.57 48.02
CA VAL A 273 3.44 -21.17 48.12
C VAL A 273 4.36 -20.33 49.01
N GLY A 274 4.29 -19.00 48.89
CA GLY A 274 5.03 -18.09 49.76
C GLY A 274 4.68 -18.28 51.25
N VAL A 275 3.39 -18.38 51.58
CA VAL A 275 2.93 -18.64 52.97
C VAL A 275 3.44 -20.02 53.45
N LEU A 276 3.33 -21.07 52.65
CA LEU A 276 3.83 -22.39 52.98
C LEU A 276 5.34 -22.39 53.25
N LEU A 277 6.12 -21.65 52.50
CA LEU A 277 7.57 -21.50 52.68
C LEU A 277 7.91 -20.73 53.97
N VAL A 278 7.10 -19.73 54.35
CA VAL A 278 7.24 -19.01 55.62
C VAL A 278 6.89 -19.91 56.81
N VAL A 279 5.79 -20.67 56.75
CA VAL A 279 5.39 -21.61 57.80
C VAL A 279 6.44 -22.69 58.02
N ASN A 280 7.17 -23.09 56.95
CA ASN A 280 8.27 -24.06 57.02
C ASN A 280 9.63 -23.41 57.32
N ASP A 281 9.67 -22.18 57.80
CA ASP A 281 10.89 -21.40 58.12
C ASP A 281 11.93 -21.33 56.97
N SER A 282 11.50 -21.55 55.72
CA SER A 282 12.39 -21.52 54.55
C SER A 282 12.71 -20.11 54.08
N ILE A 283 11.78 -19.16 54.25
CA ILE A 283 11.95 -17.74 53.92
C ILE A 283 11.27 -16.86 54.98
N THR A 284 11.70 -15.59 55.07
CA THR A 284 11.05 -14.62 55.93
C THR A 284 9.78 -14.04 55.32
N ILE A 285 8.90 -13.48 56.15
CA ILE A 285 7.68 -12.79 55.68
C ILE A 285 8.03 -11.67 54.70
N GLY A 286 9.10 -10.90 54.98
CA GLY A 286 9.56 -9.84 54.10
C GLY A 286 9.99 -10.34 52.72
N ARG A 287 10.74 -11.44 52.65
CA ARG A 287 11.13 -12.08 51.38
C ARG A 287 9.92 -12.59 50.61
N MET A 288 8.95 -13.21 51.29
CA MET A 288 7.68 -13.60 50.66
C MET A 288 6.94 -12.42 50.05
N MET A 289 6.76 -11.34 50.84
CA MET A 289 6.04 -10.13 50.36
C MET A 289 6.72 -9.53 49.16
N ILE A 290 8.04 -9.38 49.19
CA ILE A 290 8.82 -8.86 48.05
C ILE A 290 8.62 -9.72 46.81
N GLY A 291 8.71 -11.06 46.95
CA GLY A 291 8.54 -12.00 45.85
C GLY A 291 7.13 -11.94 45.21
N VAL A 292 6.08 -12.00 46.04
CA VAL A 292 4.69 -11.99 45.58
C VAL A 292 4.31 -10.64 44.91
N VAL A 293 4.75 -9.51 45.51
CA VAL A 293 4.51 -8.18 44.96
C VAL A 293 5.28 -7.98 43.65
N ALA A 294 6.51 -8.51 43.53
CA ALA A 294 7.26 -8.50 42.28
C ALA A 294 6.52 -9.28 41.17
N VAL A 295 6.00 -10.47 41.48
CA VAL A 295 5.19 -11.27 40.55
C VAL A 295 3.93 -10.49 40.15
N PHE A 296 3.20 -9.90 41.09
CA PHE A 296 2.01 -9.09 40.83
C PHE A 296 2.28 -7.92 39.88
N GLY A 297 3.35 -7.16 40.11
CA GLY A 297 3.71 -5.99 39.32
C GLY A 297 4.27 -6.29 37.93
N SER A 298 4.60 -7.56 37.62
CA SER A 298 5.37 -7.93 36.43
C SER A 298 4.54 -8.47 35.25
N PHE A 299 3.24 -8.74 35.41
CA PHE A 299 2.40 -9.26 34.33
C PHE A 299 2.06 -8.27 33.25
N GLY A 300 2.22 -6.94 33.47
CA GLY A 300 1.83 -5.88 32.52
C GLY A 300 2.37 -6.09 31.09
N PRO A 301 3.68 -6.29 30.88
CA PRO A 301 4.23 -6.54 29.55
C PRO A 301 3.69 -7.82 28.90
N VAL A 302 3.44 -8.87 29.67
CA VAL A 302 2.94 -10.16 29.15
C VAL A 302 1.46 -10.07 28.76
N ILE A 303 0.65 -9.34 29.53
CA ILE A 303 -0.75 -9.05 29.18
C ILE A 303 -0.82 -8.29 27.85
N ALA A 304 0.09 -7.34 27.60
CA ALA A 304 0.16 -6.62 26.34
C ALA A 304 0.36 -7.55 25.13
N ILE A 305 1.15 -8.63 25.27
CA ILE A 305 1.32 -9.64 24.22
C ILE A 305 0.01 -10.41 23.96
N SER A 306 -0.76 -10.73 24.99
CA SER A 306 -1.98 -11.52 24.84
C SER A 306 -3.04 -10.85 23.96
N ALA A 307 -2.96 -9.54 23.78
CA ALA A 307 -3.85 -8.76 22.91
C ALA A 307 -3.41 -8.71 21.43
N LEU A 308 -2.18 -9.15 21.09
CA LEU A 308 -1.60 -9.02 19.73
C LEU A 308 -2.21 -9.92 18.64
N PRO A 309 -2.69 -11.16 18.88
CA PRO A 309 -3.08 -12.08 17.81
C PRO A 309 -4.12 -11.55 16.84
N GLY A 310 -5.05 -10.70 17.30
CA GLY A 310 -6.08 -10.07 16.47
C GLY A 310 -5.50 -9.14 15.39
N ASN A 311 -4.48 -8.39 15.74
CA ASN A 311 -3.84 -7.39 14.85
C ASN A 311 -2.80 -8.01 13.92
N LEU A 312 -2.05 -9.02 14.39
CA LEU A 312 -0.97 -9.66 13.62
C LEU A 312 -1.45 -10.29 12.31
N THR A 313 -2.64 -10.89 12.29
CA THR A 313 -3.19 -11.50 11.07
C THR A 313 -3.40 -10.47 9.95
N GLN A 314 -3.92 -9.30 10.30
CA GLN A 314 -4.11 -8.21 9.33
C GLN A 314 -2.77 -7.62 8.89
N THR A 315 -1.86 -7.40 9.85
CA THR A 315 -0.50 -6.92 9.58
C THR A 315 0.25 -7.84 8.62
N PHE A 316 0.17 -9.17 8.82
CA PHE A 316 0.82 -10.11 7.91
C PHE A 316 0.19 -10.10 6.52
N ALA A 317 -1.13 -9.95 6.40
CA ALA A 317 -1.79 -9.85 5.11
C ALA A 317 -1.40 -8.56 4.37
N SER A 318 -1.36 -7.42 5.06
CA SER A 318 -0.92 -6.13 4.50
C SER A 318 0.57 -6.14 4.16
N GLY A 319 1.41 -6.68 5.06
CA GLY A 319 2.84 -6.84 4.83
C GLY A 319 3.15 -7.74 3.63
N ASP A 320 2.44 -8.86 3.47
CA ASP A 320 2.64 -9.75 2.32
C ASP A 320 2.26 -9.07 0.99
N ARG A 321 1.17 -8.26 0.96
CA ARG A 321 0.82 -7.46 -0.22
C ARG A 321 1.90 -6.44 -0.59
N VAL A 322 2.38 -5.67 0.38
CA VAL A 322 3.44 -4.69 0.18
C VAL A 322 4.74 -5.35 -0.28
N LEU A 323 5.18 -6.41 0.42
CA LEU A 323 6.40 -7.15 0.07
C LEU A 323 6.31 -7.81 -1.31
N ASN A 324 5.12 -8.28 -1.72
CA ASN A 324 4.92 -8.84 -3.05
C ASN A 324 5.02 -7.77 -4.14
N LEU A 325 4.48 -6.56 -3.90
CA LEU A 325 4.63 -5.45 -4.83
C LEU A 325 6.10 -5.03 -4.97
N LEU A 326 6.83 -4.91 -3.85
CA LEU A 326 8.25 -4.52 -3.85
C LEU A 326 9.16 -5.58 -4.50
N ALA A 327 8.75 -6.84 -4.51
CA ALA A 327 9.45 -7.95 -5.12
C ALA A 327 8.99 -8.27 -6.56
N GLU A 328 8.03 -7.50 -7.10
CA GLU A 328 7.50 -7.73 -8.44
C GLU A 328 8.51 -7.24 -9.49
N GLU A 329 8.85 -8.11 -10.43
CA GLU A 329 9.75 -7.77 -11.52
C GLU A 329 9.01 -6.95 -12.59
N PRO A 330 9.64 -5.91 -13.16
CA PRO A 330 9.06 -5.15 -14.27
C PRO A 330 8.83 -6.04 -15.49
N ALA A 331 7.87 -5.65 -16.33
CA ALA A 331 7.58 -6.37 -17.58
C ALA A 331 8.67 -6.18 -18.62
N VAL A 332 9.38 -5.06 -18.54
CA VAL A 332 10.47 -4.68 -19.44
C VAL A 332 11.58 -4.04 -18.61
N THR A 333 12.81 -4.37 -18.89
CA THR A 333 13.98 -3.71 -18.30
C THR A 333 14.27 -2.39 -19.04
N LEU A 334 14.60 -1.35 -18.28
CA LEU A 334 15.07 -0.10 -18.86
C LEU A 334 16.43 -0.33 -19.51
N VAL A 335 16.57 0.13 -20.74
CA VAL A 335 17.85 0.12 -21.48
C VAL A 335 18.46 1.50 -21.35
N ASN A 336 19.63 1.55 -20.74
CA ASN A 336 20.47 2.74 -20.62
C ASN A 336 21.74 2.49 -21.41
N ASN A 337 21.81 2.97 -22.62
CA ASN A 337 22.98 2.91 -23.50
C ASN A 337 23.07 4.14 -24.40
N ASP A 338 24.07 4.22 -25.25
CA ASP A 338 24.28 5.34 -26.17
C ASP A 338 23.54 5.16 -27.52
N THR A 339 22.76 4.09 -27.69
CA THR A 339 22.07 3.81 -28.96
C THR A 339 20.85 4.70 -29.10
N LYS A 340 20.96 5.72 -29.92
CA LYS A 340 19.92 6.72 -30.18
C LYS A 340 19.36 6.54 -31.59
N ILE A 341 18.07 6.84 -31.71
CA ILE A 341 17.35 6.89 -32.99
C ILE A 341 16.88 8.33 -33.25
N ALA A 342 16.85 8.71 -34.52
CA ALA A 342 16.00 9.78 -35.05
C ALA A 342 15.04 9.08 -36.02
N PHE A 343 13.74 9.22 -35.83
CA PHE A 343 12.76 8.41 -36.56
C PHE A 343 12.77 8.69 -38.06
N GLU A 344 13.03 7.68 -38.87
CA GLU A 344 12.89 7.73 -40.32
C GLU A 344 11.97 6.63 -40.85
N LYS A 345 12.08 5.42 -40.28
CA LYS A 345 11.23 4.29 -40.66
C LYS A 345 11.01 3.34 -39.49
N LEU A 346 9.84 2.72 -39.49
CA LEU A 346 9.47 1.62 -38.60
C LEU A 346 9.21 0.37 -39.44
N GLN A 347 9.82 -0.75 -39.04
CA GLN A 347 9.61 -2.06 -39.63
C GLN A 347 9.25 -3.04 -38.53
N VAL A 348 8.14 -3.73 -38.69
CA VAL A 348 7.67 -4.78 -37.79
C VAL A 348 7.57 -6.07 -38.61
N ASN A 349 8.29 -7.12 -38.19
CA ASN A 349 8.35 -8.39 -38.88
C ASN A 349 7.95 -9.52 -37.92
N ASP A 350 6.96 -10.32 -38.32
CA ASP A 350 6.50 -11.55 -37.67
C ASP A 350 6.23 -11.39 -36.15
N LEU A 351 5.78 -10.20 -35.74
CA LEU A 351 5.56 -9.87 -34.34
C LEU A 351 4.43 -10.70 -33.74
N SER A 352 4.72 -11.41 -32.66
CA SER A 352 3.72 -12.13 -31.87
C SER A 352 3.82 -11.79 -30.41
N PHE A 353 2.65 -11.72 -29.74
CA PHE A 353 2.58 -11.32 -28.33
C PHE A 353 1.39 -11.94 -27.62
N SER A 354 1.62 -12.30 -26.34
CA SER A 354 0.60 -12.79 -25.40
C SER A 354 0.84 -12.22 -24.01
N TYR A 355 -0.22 -11.77 -23.32
CA TYR A 355 -0.12 -11.31 -21.92
C TYR A 355 0.11 -12.46 -20.93
N ASP A 356 -0.42 -13.64 -21.21
CA ASP A 356 -0.44 -14.80 -20.31
C ASP A 356 0.41 -15.99 -20.80
N LYS A 357 1.05 -15.86 -21.99
CA LYS A 357 1.78 -16.92 -22.68
C LYS A 357 0.94 -18.14 -23.07
N GLN A 358 -0.40 -18.00 -23.03
CA GLN A 358 -1.34 -19.06 -23.42
C GLN A 358 -2.15 -18.66 -24.65
N THR A 359 -2.65 -17.42 -24.69
CA THR A 359 -3.49 -16.91 -25.77
C THR A 359 -2.76 -15.80 -26.50
N ASN A 360 -2.43 -16.01 -27.77
CA ASN A 360 -1.82 -14.97 -28.59
C ASN A 360 -2.85 -13.88 -28.87
N ILE A 361 -2.50 -12.65 -28.50
CA ILE A 361 -3.27 -11.44 -28.83
C ILE A 361 -2.87 -10.93 -30.22
N LEU A 362 -1.57 -11.01 -30.53
CA LEU A 362 -1.01 -10.68 -31.83
C LEU A 362 -0.23 -11.90 -32.35
N SER A 363 -0.37 -12.19 -33.65
CA SER A 363 0.28 -13.34 -34.30
C SER A 363 0.78 -12.93 -35.68
N GLU A 364 2.08 -13.03 -35.88
CA GLU A 364 2.74 -12.81 -37.18
C GLU A 364 2.38 -11.45 -37.81
N ILE A 365 2.43 -10.36 -36.98
CA ILE A 365 2.15 -9.02 -37.44
C ILE A 365 3.32 -8.50 -38.26
N CYS A 366 3.02 -8.04 -39.50
CA CYS A 366 3.96 -7.31 -40.33
C CYS A 366 3.41 -5.93 -40.66
N MET A 367 4.21 -4.87 -40.45
CA MET A 367 3.84 -3.49 -40.73
C MET A 367 5.09 -2.68 -41.10
N TYR A 368 4.87 -1.70 -41.95
CA TYR A 368 5.90 -0.76 -42.37
C TYR A 368 5.36 0.66 -42.38
N ALA A 369 6.14 1.62 -41.86
CA ALA A 369 5.81 3.05 -41.89
C ALA A 369 7.05 3.90 -42.14
N ASN A 370 6.93 4.93 -42.97
CA ASN A 370 7.99 5.90 -43.25
C ASN A 370 7.73 7.23 -42.53
N LYS A 371 8.77 8.05 -42.47
CA LYS A 371 8.69 9.42 -41.98
C LYS A 371 7.67 10.25 -42.84
N GLY A 372 6.81 10.98 -42.16
CA GLY A 372 5.80 11.83 -42.78
C GLY A 372 4.55 11.11 -43.26
N GLU A 373 4.41 9.80 -43.05
CA GLU A 373 3.21 9.02 -43.38
C GLU A 373 2.21 9.00 -42.22
N ILE A 374 0.91 8.96 -42.58
CA ILE A 374 -0.20 8.67 -41.68
C ILE A 374 -0.68 7.24 -41.95
N ILE A 375 -0.44 6.34 -41.01
CA ILE A 375 -0.85 4.94 -41.08
C ILE A 375 -2.12 4.75 -40.27
N GLY A 376 -3.17 4.22 -40.88
CA GLY A 376 -4.41 3.82 -40.21
C GLY A 376 -4.40 2.35 -39.84
N ILE A 377 -4.81 2.02 -38.61
CA ILE A 377 -5.00 0.64 -38.15
C ILE A 377 -6.45 0.46 -37.74
N VAL A 378 -7.18 -0.42 -38.43
CA VAL A 378 -8.59 -0.69 -38.23
C VAL A 378 -8.81 -2.12 -37.75
N GLY A 379 -9.82 -2.32 -36.93
CA GLY A 379 -10.24 -3.66 -36.49
C GLY A 379 -11.27 -3.60 -35.37
N GLU A 380 -11.87 -4.73 -35.06
CA GLU A 380 -12.87 -4.86 -33.99
C GLU A 380 -12.30 -4.51 -32.62
N SER A 381 -13.17 -4.15 -31.68
CA SER A 381 -12.73 -3.91 -30.30
C SER A 381 -12.14 -5.19 -29.70
N GLY A 382 -10.99 -5.06 -29.02
CA GLY A 382 -10.30 -6.19 -28.40
C GLY A 382 -9.40 -7.01 -29.34
N CYS A 383 -9.27 -6.70 -30.63
CA CYS A 383 -8.43 -7.45 -31.57
C CYS A 383 -6.90 -7.20 -31.42
N GLY A 384 -6.45 -6.38 -30.45
CA GLY A 384 -5.03 -6.20 -30.15
C GLY A 384 -4.42 -4.88 -30.62
N LYS A 385 -5.17 -3.92 -31.17
CA LYS A 385 -4.67 -2.64 -31.70
C LYS A 385 -3.88 -1.82 -30.66
N SER A 386 -4.49 -1.57 -29.50
CA SER A 386 -3.82 -0.84 -28.40
C SER A 386 -2.61 -1.61 -27.84
N THR A 387 -2.67 -2.94 -27.85
CA THR A 387 -1.53 -3.79 -27.48
C THR A 387 -0.36 -3.60 -28.44
N PHE A 388 -0.65 -3.50 -29.73
CA PHE A 388 0.36 -3.23 -30.74
C PHE A 388 1.05 -1.88 -30.50
N LEU A 389 0.29 -0.80 -30.25
CA LEU A 389 0.88 0.51 -29.94
C LEU A 389 1.79 0.48 -28.69
N LYS A 390 1.38 -0.29 -27.66
CA LYS A 390 2.19 -0.45 -26.44
C LYS A 390 3.51 -1.21 -26.68
N LEU A 391 3.52 -2.14 -27.61
CA LEU A 391 4.74 -2.84 -28.03
C LEU A 391 5.70 -1.91 -28.80
N LEU A 392 5.16 -0.99 -29.63
CA LEU A 392 5.96 0.03 -30.31
C LEU A 392 6.63 1.02 -29.34
N LEU A 393 6.13 1.16 -28.12
CA LEU A 393 6.73 1.95 -27.03
C LEU A 393 7.57 1.12 -26.06
N ARG A 394 7.73 -0.17 -26.33
CA ARG A 394 8.40 -1.12 -25.42
C ARG A 394 7.81 -1.08 -24.00
N PHE A 395 6.47 -0.89 -23.86
CA PHE A 395 5.79 -1.03 -22.58
C PHE A 395 5.62 -2.50 -22.18
N TRP A 396 5.66 -3.41 -23.17
CA TRP A 396 5.69 -4.85 -23.00
C TRP A 396 6.79 -5.45 -23.86
N GLN A 397 7.36 -6.58 -23.39
CA GLN A 397 8.34 -7.34 -24.16
C GLN A 397 7.60 -8.20 -25.19
N LYS A 398 8.03 -8.14 -26.45
CA LYS A 398 7.56 -9.04 -27.51
C LYS A 398 7.91 -10.49 -27.20
N ASP A 399 7.06 -11.44 -27.61
CA ASP A 399 7.35 -12.88 -27.47
C ASP A 399 8.18 -13.40 -28.67
N LYS A 400 7.86 -12.95 -29.89
CA LYS A 400 8.56 -13.30 -31.14
C LYS A 400 8.52 -12.14 -32.12
N GLY A 401 9.40 -12.20 -33.12
CA GLY A 401 9.50 -11.21 -34.20
C GLY A 401 10.38 -10.02 -33.85
N GLU A 402 10.37 -9.02 -34.70
CA GLU A 402 11.24 -7.85 -34.62
C GLU A 402 10.42 -6.55 -34.74
N ILE A 403 10.84 -5.55 -33.98
CA ILE A 403 10.37 -4.17 -34.11
C ILE A 403 11.63 -3.31 -34.31
N ASN A 404 11.84 -2.82 -35.51
CA ASN A 404 13.05 -2.09 -35.89
C ASN A 404 12.73 -0.63 -36.19
N TYR A 405 13.37 0.28 -35.46
CA TYR A 405 13.44 1.71 -35.76
C TYR A 405 14.76 1.98 -36.52
N ASN A 406 14.66 2.46 -37.76
CA ASN A 406 15.82 2.70 -38.63
C ASN A 406 16.78 1.51 -38.74
N SER A 407 16.25 0.29 -38.75
CA SER A 407 17.00 -0.98 -38.74
C SER A 407 17.68 -1.34 -37.39
N ILE A 408 17.36 -0.62 -36.30
CA ILE A 408 17.81 -0.92 -34.95
C ILE A 408 16.65 -1.57 -34.19
N ASP A 409 16.86 -2.77 -33.64
CA ASP A 409 15.82 -3.43 -32.82
C ASP A 409 15.48 -2.59 -31.58
N ILE A 410 14.20 -2.44 -31.30
CA ILE A 410 13.69 -1.66 -30.18
C ILE A 410 14.28 -2.07 -28.82
N ASP A 411 14.67 -3.33 -28.67
CA ASP A 411 15.28 -3.85 -27.43
C ASP A 411 16.69 -3.29 -27.19
N ASN A 412 17.34 -2.73 -28.22
CA ASN A 412 18.68 -2.14 -28.14
C ASN A 412 18.66 -0.60 -28.06
N VAL A 413 17.50 0.03 -28.25
CA VAL A 413 17.38 1.50 -28.21
C VAL A 413 17.34 1.99 -26.76
N ASP A 414 18.07 3.07 -26.46
CA ASP A 414 17.96 3.76 -25.17
C ASP A 414 16.52 4.12 -24.86
N THR A 415 16.07 3.82 -23.62
CA THR A 415 14.65 4.00 -23.26
C THR A 415 14.22 5.46 -23.28
N SER A 416 15.06 6.38 -22.82
CA SER A 416 14.75 7.81 -22.82
C SER A 416 14.64 8.33 -24.25
N ASN A 417 15.59 7.98 -25.10
CA ASN A 417 15.59 8.37 -26.50
C ASN A 417 14.37 7.82 -27.27
N LEU A 418 13.99 6.54 -27.03
CA LEU A 418 12.78 5.96 -27.63
C LEU A 418 11.54 6.79 -27.27
N LEU A 419 11.38 7.12 -25.98
CA LEU A 419 10.23 7.89 -25.49
C LEU A 419 10.28 9.38 -25.92
N ASP A 420 11.43 9.93 -26.25
CA ASP A 420 11.55 11.27 -26.82
C ASP A 420 11.14 11.30 -28.31
N ASN A 421 11.45 10.23 -29.06
CA ASN A 421 11.12 10.13 -30.48
C ASN A 421 9.70 9.61 -30.75
N VAL A 422 9.12 8.83 -29.83
CA VAL A 422 7.80 8.22 -29.98
C VAL A 422 6.91 8.63 -28.82
N THR A 423 5.78 9.23 -29.11
CA THR A 423 4.76 9.61 -28.10
C THR A 423 3.43 8.95 -28.38
N MET A 424 2.64 8.72 -27.33
CA MET A 424 1.30 8.12 -27.44
C MET A 424 0.25 9.02 -26.83
N VAL A 425 -0.84 9.22 -27.55
CA VAL A 425 -2.10 9.78 -27.04
C VAL A 425 -3.06 8.62 -26.85
N SER A 426 -3.41 8.36 -25.61
CA SER A 426 -4.32 7.28 -25.21
C SER A 426 -5.77 7.63 -25.50
N GLN A 427 -6.64 6.63 -25.58
CA GLN A 427 -8.08 6.76 -25.78
C GLN A 427 -8.75 7.73 -24.80
N VAL A 428 -8.27 7.76 -23.55
CA VAL A 428 -8.73 8.69 -22.50
C VAL A 428 -7.54 9.51 -22.05
N THR A 429 -7.58 10.82 -22.30
CA THR A 429 -6.57 11.77 -21.82
C THR A 429 -6.80 12.05 -20.33
N TYR A 430 -5.81 11.68 -19.49
CA TYR A 430 -5.84 11.99 -18.07
C TYR A 430 -5.34 13.42 -17.80
N LEU A 431 -6.16 14.19 -17.08
CA LEU A 431 -5.80 15.53 -16.61
C LEU A 431 -5.72 15.53 -15.08
N PHE A 432 -4.66 16.13 -14.55
CA PHE A 432 -4.49 16.34 -13.11
C PHE A 432 -5.33 17.53 -12.67
N ASP A 433 -5.82 17.54 -11.45
CA ASP A 433 -6.55 18.65 -10.83
C ASP A 433 -5.63 19.84 -10.58
N GLU A 434 -5.15 20.41 -11.68
CA GLU A 434 -4.23 21.54 -11.73
C GLU A 434 -4.63 22.45 -12.91
N THR A 435 -3.82 23.46 -13.21
CA THR A 435 -4.08 24.36 -14.35
C THR A 435 -3.89 23.67 -15.70
N ILE A 436 -4.48 24.24 -16.75
CA ILE A 436 -4.25 23.76 -18.13
C ILE A 436 -2.77 23.84 -18.47
N GLU A 437 -2.09 24.94 -18.11
CA GLU A 437 -0.65 25.09 -18.34
C GLU A 437 0.17 24.03 -17.64
N TYR A 438 -0.12 23.72 -16.35
CA TYR A 438 0.55 22.64 -15.64
C TYR A 438 0.38 21.30 -16.36
N ASN A 439 -0.84 21.02 -16.79
CA ASN A 439 -1.15 19.79 -17.53
C ASN A 439 -0.40 19.69 -18.86
N LEU A 440 -0.16 20.80 -19.56
CA LEU A 440 0.64 20.82 -20.79
C LEU A 440 2.15 20.65 -20.50
N ARG A 441 2.67 21.30 -19.46
CA ARG A 441 4.07 21.21 -19.06
C ARG A 441 4.52 19.80 -18.64
N ILE A 442 3.60 18.88 -18.36
CA ILE A 442 3.92 17.45 -18.14
C ILE A 442 4.66 16.86 -19.36
N ALA A 443 4.35 17.29 -20.56
CA ALA A 443 5.03 16.83 -21.78
C ALA A 443 6.44 17.42 -21.93
N LYS A 444 6.65 18.67 -21.51
CA LYS A 444 7.92 19.38 -21.57
C LYS A 444 7.98 20.42 -20.45
N GLN A 445 8.67 20.10 -19.33
CA GLN A 445 8.70 20.95 -18.12
C GLN A 445 9.19 22.36 -18.38
N ASN A 446 10.23 22.51 -19.18
CA ASN A 446 10.90 23.78 -19.50
C ASN A 446 10.35 24.45 -20.76
N ALA A 447 9.12 24.09 -21.21
CA ALA A 447 8.50 24.72 -22.37
C ALA A 447 8.30 26.22 -22.14
N THR A 448 8.60 27.05 -23.14
CA THR A 448 8.26 28.46 -23.09
C THR A 448 6.76 28.66 -23.26
N ARG A 449 6.28 29.87 -22.97
CA ARG A 449 4.86 30.20 -23.15
C ARG A 449 4.46 30.11 -24.62
N GLU A 450 5.34 30.57 -25.51
CA GLU A 450 5.14 30.56 -26.95
C GLU A 450 5.04 29.13 -27.47
N GLU A 451 5.91 28.21 -27.01
CA GLU A 451 5.85 26.78 -27.39
C GLU A 451 4.53 26.13 -26.96
N ILE A 452 4.03 26.47 -25.76
CA ILE A 452 2.75 25.97 -25.26
C ILE A 452 1.61 26.47 -26.12
N GLU A 453 1.58 27.77 -26.44
CA GLU A 453 0.53 28.36 -27.26
C GLU A 453 0.55 27.82 -28.69
N GLU A 454 1.73 27.64 -29.29
CA GLU A 454 1.89 27.04 -30.62
C GLU A 454 1.35 25.60 -30.63
N ALA A 455 1.74 24.77 -29.64
CA ALA A 455 1.24 23.39 -29.53
C ALA A 455 -0.29 23.35 -29.35
N CYS A 456 -0.87 24.29 -28.62
CA CYS A 456 -2.32 24.42 -28.46
C CYS A 456 -3.02 24.91 -29.73
N LYS A 457 -2.40 25.80 -30.53
CA LYS A 457 -2.90 26.20 -31.85
C LYS A 457 -2.90 25.02 -32.79
N LEU A 458 -1.81 24.27 -32.87
CA LEU A 458 -1.72 23.04 -33.67
C LEU A 458 -2.79 22.01 -33.30
N ALA A 459 -3.14 21.90 -32.02
CA ALA A 459 -4.19 21.01 -31.53
C ALA A 459 -5.60 21.62 -31.58
N SER A 460 -5.75 22.85 -32.13
CA SER A 460 -7.01 23.61 -32.25
C SER A 460 -7.75 23.77 -30.90
N ILE A 461 -7.00 23.99 -29.78
CA ILE A 461 -7.54 24.19 -28.43
C ILE A 461 -7.23 25.59 -27.87
N HIS A 462 -6.31 26.36 -28.50
CA HIS A 462 -5.85 27.66 -28.03
C HIS A 462 -7.01 28.66 -27.87
N ASP A 463 -7.82 28.83 -28.90
CA ASP A 463 -8.92 29.81 -28.90
C ASP A 463 -9.95 29.48 -27.80
N PHE A 464 -10.26 28.20 -27.60
CA PHE A 464 -11.11 27.78 -26.52
C PHE A 464 -10.50 28.11 -25.14
N ILE A 465 -9.21 27.87 -24.95
CA ILE A 465 -8.54 28.21 -23.67
C ILE A 465 -8.64 29.71 -23.38
N LEU A 466 -8.53 30.57 -24.39
CA LEU A 466 -8.66 32.01 -24.23
C LEU A 466 -10.09 32.47 -23.87
N THR A 467 -11.13 31.67 -24.14
CA THR A 467 -12.51 31.97 -23.72
C THR A 467 -12.73 31.67 -22.22
N LEU A 468 -11.85 30.93 -21.57
CA LEU A 468 -11.96 30.59 -20.15
C LEU A 468 -11.58 31.80 -19.28
N PRO A 469 -12.19 31.95 -18.08
CA PRO A 469 -11.96 33.12 -17.22
C PRO A 469 -10.49 33.42 -16.92
N ASP A 470 -9.70 32.37 -16.64
CA ASP A 470 -8.28 32.46 -16.28
C ASP A 470 -7.36 31.97 -17.41
N GLY A 471 -7.89 31.74 -18.62
CA GLY A 471 -7.15 31.25 -19.77
C GLY A 471 -6.38 29.96 -19.43
N TYR A 472 -5.08 29.93 -19.66
CA TYR A 472 -4.21 28.79 -19.36
C TYR A 472 -4.05 28.49 -17.87
N GLN A 473 -4.37 29.44 -16.98
CA GLN A 473 -4.34 29.25 -15.54
C GLN A 473 -5.65 28.68 -14.99
N THR A 474 -6.63 28.43 -15.85
CA THR A 474 -7.90 27.80 -15.47
C THR A 474 -7.64 26.39 -14.95
N ARG A 475 -8.15 26.06 -13.74
CA ARG A 475 -8.11 24.72 -13.17
C ARG A 475 -9.12 23.81 -13.85
N VAL A 476 -8.67 22.62 -14.22
CA VAL A 476 -9.50 21.66 -14.97
C VAL A 476 -10.44 20.83 -14.10
N GLY A 477 -10.27 20.89 -12.76
CA GLY A 477 -11.02 20.06 -11.82
C GLY A 477 -10.54 18.61 -11.75
N ALA A 478 -11.12 17.84 -10.84
CA ALA A 478 -10.76 16.43 -10.66
C ALA A 478 -11.04 15.64 -11.94
N LEU A 479 -10.02 14.95 -12.47
CA LEU A 479 -10.11 14.22 -13.76
C LEU A 479 -10.54 15.10 -14.97
N GLY A 480 -10.40 16.40 -14.83
CA GLY A 480 -10.79 17.35 -15.88
C GLY A 480 -12.31 17.52 -16.03
N ASP A 481 -13.09 17.36 -14.97
CA ASP A 481 -14.57 17.37 -15.03
C ASP A 481 -15.15 18.68 -15.58
N ASN A 482 -14.38 19.77 -15.57
CA ASN A 482 -14.78 21.06 -16.13
C ASN A 482 -14.61 21.14 -17.67
N LEU A 483 -14.09 20.10 -18.32
CA LEU A 483 -13.82 20.07 -19.76
C LEU A 483 -14.59 18.93 -20.44
N SER A 484 -15.06 19.18 -21.64
CA SER A 484 -15.67 18.15 -22.50
C SER A 484 -14.64 17.09 -22.93
N ALA A 485 -15.11 15.92 -23.36
CA ALA A 485 -14.24 14.85 -23.84
C ALA A 485 -13.35 15.31 -25.01
N GLY A 486 -13.89 16.12 -25.93
CA GLY A 486 -13.15 16.66 -27.07
C GLY A 486 -12.04 17.65 -26.67
N GLU A 487 -12.29 18.50 -25.67
CA GLU A 487 -11.29 19.43 -25.13
C GLU A 487 -10.16 18.67 -24.41
N LYS A 488 -10.49 17.67 -23.58
CA LYS A 488 -9.49 16.79 -22.95
C LYS A 488 -8.61 16.13 -24.00
N GLN A 489 -9.21 15.62 -25.07
CA GLN A 489 -8.48 14.94 -26.14
C GLN A 489 -7.55 15.89 -26.90
N ARG A 490 -8.01 17.13 -27.18
CA ARG A 490 -7.17 18.15 -27.79
C ARG A 490 -6.01 18.60 -26.88
N ILE A 491 -6.20 18.64 -25.56
CA ILE A 491 -5.09 18.86 -24.62
C ILE A 491 -4.09 17.70 -24.70
N GLY A 492 -4.56 16.45 -24.79
CA GLY A 492 -3.70 15.28 -25.02
C GLY A 492 -2.88 15.38 -26.30
N LEU A 493 -3.52 15.84 -27.37
CA LEU A 493 -2.86 16.09 -28.66
C LEU A 493 -1.84 17.25 -28.57
N ALA A 494 -2.20 18.35 -27.89
CA ALA A 494 -1.28 19.46 -27.63
C ALA A 494 -0.03 19.00 -26.85
N ARG A 495 -0.18 18.09 -25.87
CA ARG A 495 0.97 17.45 -25.19
C ARG A 495 1.88 16.72 -26.17
N ALA A 496 1.32 15.95 -27.11
CA ALA A 496 2.10 15.22 -28.11
C ALA A 496 2.86 16.18 -29.04
N PHE A 497 2.24 17.28 -29.46
CA PHE A 497 2.90 18.30 -30.29
C PHE A 497 3.98 19.05 -29.50
N LEU A 498 3.71 19.43 -28.25
CA LEU A 498 4.66 20.12 -27.37
C LEU A 498 5.90 19.30 -27.07
N ARG A 499 5.73 17.98 -26.93
CA ARG A 499 6.87 17.06 -26.74
C ARG A 499 7.83 17.06 -27.92
N GLY A 500 7.34 17.30 -29.11
CA GLY A 500 8.15 17.40 -30.31
C GLY A 500 8.51 16.07 -30.96
N SER A 501 8.03 14.91 -30.47
CA SER A 501 8.31 13.59 -30.99
C SER A 501 8.04 13.48 -32.49
N GLU A 502 8.86 12.71 -33.21
CA GLU A 502 8.73 12.54 -34.66
C GLU A 502 7.65 11.53 -35.06
N LEU A 503 7.39 10.52 -34.18
CA LEU A 503 6.31 9.55 -34.35
C LEU A 503 5.25 9.73 -33.26
N ILE A 504 3.99 9.89 -33.66
CA ILE A 504 2.83 10.01 -32.77
C ILE A 504 1.94 8.78 -32.94
N LEU A 505 1.70 8.07 -31.85
CA LEU A 505 0.78 6.95 -31.78
C LEU A 505 -0.54 7.44 -31.18
N LEU A 506 -1.65 7.21 -31.88
CA LEU A 506 -2.98 7.66 -31.48
C LEU A 506 -3.90 6.45 -31.28
N ASP A 507 -4.34 6.22 -30.03
CA ASP A 507 -5.24 5.13 -29.68
C ASP A 507 -6.67 5.65 -29.57
N GLU A 508 -7.47 5.47 -30.62
CA GLU A 508 -8.86 5.90 -30.74
C GLU A 508 -9.11 7.39 -30.36
N PRO A 509 -8.39 8.36 -30.93
CA PRO A 509 -8.41 9.76 -30.49
C PRO A 509 -9.77 10.45 -30.63
N THR A 510 -10.73 9.86 -31.33
CA THR A 510 -12.06 10.43 -31.60
C THR A 510 -13.22 9.59 -31.05
N SER A 511 -12.95 8.53 -30.26
CA SER A 511 -13.97 7.55 -29.84
C SER A 511 -15.11 8.15 -28.99
N ASN A 512 -14.81 9.13 -28.16
CA ASN A 512 -15.76 9.75 -27.23
C ASN A 512 -16.04 11.24 -27.57
N VAL A 513 -15.89 11.59 -28.84
CA VAL A 513 -15.95 12.97 -29.31
C VAL A 513 -17.09 13.11 -30.32
N ASP A 514 -17.83 14.22 -30.30
CA ASP A 514 -18.84 14.55 -31.29
C ASP A 514 -18.23 14.81 -32.66
N SER A 515 -19.04 14.78 -33.69
CA SER A 515 -18.59 14.89 -35.09
C SER A 515 -17.88 16.19 -35.42
N ILE A 516 -18.21 17.31 -34.74
CA ILE A 516 -17.56 18.61 -34.96
C ILE A 516 -16.14 18.57 -34.42
N ASN A 517 -15.97 18.14 -33.16
CA ASN A 517 -14.67 17.98 -32.53
C ASN A 517 -13.83 16.91 -33.23
N GLU A 518 -14.44 15.81 -33.73
CA GLU A 518 -13.74 14.82 -34.57
C GLU A 518 -13.14 15.49 -35.81
N GLY A 519 -13.93 16.27 -36.52
CA GLY A 519 -13.45 17.01 -37.72
C GLY A 519 -12.27 17.94 -37.38
N ILE A 520 -12.32 18.65 -36.26
CA ILE A 520 -11.24 19.54 -35.81
C ILE A 520 -9.95 18.74 -35.53
N ILE A 521 -10.05 17.61 -34.81
CA ILE A 521 -8.90 16.75 -34.49
C ILE A 521 -8.28 16.19 -35.79
N LEU A 522 -9.10 15.66 -36.71
CA LEU A 522 -8.61 15.08 -37.96
C LEU A 522 -7.96 16.13 -38.86
N LYS A 523 -8.49 17.34 -38.89
CA LYS A 523 -7.88 18.47 -39.61
C LYS A 523 -6.52 18.82 -39.03
N ALA A 524 -6.42 18.95 -37.70
CA ALA A 524 -5.17 19.23 -37.01
C ALA A 524 -4.09 18.16 -37.29
N LEU A 525 -4.47 16.90 -37.30
CA LEU A 525 -3.56 15.79 -37.63
C LEU A 525 -3.11 15.83 -39.08
N LYS A 526 -4.02 16.10 -40.01
CA LYS A 526 -3.72 16.19 -41.44
C LYS A 526 -2.74 17.35 -41.77
N GLU A 527 -2.87 18.48 -41.07
CA GLU A 527 -1.97 19.63 -41.21
C GLU A 527 -0.55 19.34 -40.73
N GLN A 528 -0.38 18.35 -39.85
CA GLN A 528 0.94 17.88 -39.39
C GLN A 528 1.56 16.81 -40.31
N LYS A 529 0.84 16.35 -41.33
CA LYS A 529 1.39 15.45 -42.37
C LYS A 529 2.67 16.05 -42.95
N ASN A 530 3.64 15.23 -43.24
CA ASN A 530 4.99 15.60 -43.71
C ASN A 530 5.94 16.17 -42.63
N LYS A 531 5.41 16.69 -41.50
CA LYS A 531 6.23 17.14 -40.35
C LYS A 531 6.36 16.06 -39.31
N LYS A 532 5.32 15.26 -39.12
CA LYS A 532 5.21 14.19 -38.12
C LYS A 532 4.71 12.91 -38.79
N SER A 533 5.17 11.80 -38.32
CA SER A 533 4.64 10.48 -38.68
C SER A 533 3.55 10.10 -37.68
N ILE A 534 2.45 9.53 -38.13
CA ILE A 534 1.31 9.22 -37.28
C ILE A 534 0.86 7.79 -37.51
N ILE A 535 0.71 7.02 -36.43
CA ILE A 535 0.01 5.74 -36.47
C ILE A 535 -1.29 5.91 -35.70
N LEU A 536 -2.40 5.78 -36.41
CA LEU A 536 -3.74 6.08 -35.94
C LEU A 536 -4.57 4.80 -35.85
N VAL A 537 -4.98 4.45 -34.65
CA VAL A 537 -5.90 3.34 -34.40
C VAL A 537 -7.33 3.87 -34.28
N SER A 538 -8.27 3.32 -35.04
CA SER A 538 -9.68 3.62 -34.92
C SER A 538 -10.54 2.47 -35.46
N HIS A 539 -11.81 2.46 -35.04
CA HIS A 539 -12.86 1.62 -35.61
C HIS A 539 -13.81 2.40 -36.52
N ARG A 540 -13.60 3.73 -36.70
CA ARG A 540 -14.43 4.60 -37.51
C ARG A 540 -13.79 4.83 -38.88
N GLU A 541 -14.57 4.66 -39.95
CA GLU A 541 -14.12 4.91 -41.31
C GLU A 541 -13.78 6.38 -41.58
N SER A 542 -14.52 7.34 -40.98
CA SER A 542 -14.24 8.76 -41.06
C SER A 542 -12.83 9.13 -40.63
N THR A 543 -12.37 8.51 -39.55
CA THR A 543 -11.01 8.70 -38.99
C THR A 543 -9.93 8.19 -39.95
N MET A 544 -10.22 7.17 -40.75
CA MET A 544 -9.28 6.58 -41.71
C MET A 544 -9.12 7.40 -42.98
N ALA A 545 -10.01 8.36 -43.23
CA ALA A 545 -9.96 9.21 -44.44
C ALA A 545 -8.68 10.09 -44.55
N ILE A 546 -7.96 10.27 -43.45
CA ILE A 546 -6.69 11.02 -43.46
C ILE A 546 -5.46 10.13 -43.65
N ALA A 547 -5.60 8.80 -43.56
CA ALA A 547 -4.49 7.83 -43.63
C ALA A 547 -4.01 7.65 -45.07
N ASP A 548 -2.70 7.54 -45.23
CA ASP A 548 -2.07 7.23 -46.53
C ASP A 548 -2.13 5.73 -46.84
N ARG A 549 -2.04 4.92 -45.78
CA ARG A 549 -2.11 3.45 -45.85
C ARG A 549 -2.93 2.94 -44.68
N ILE A 550 -3.68 1.86 -44.92
CA ILE A 550 -4.55 1.28 -43.91
C ILE A 550 -4.23 -0.20 -43.73
N TYR A 551 -4.07 -0.59 -42.47
CA TYR A 551 -3.92 -1.98 -42.05
C TYR A 551 -5.16 -2.45 -41.32
N TYR A 552 -5.64 -3.64 -41.64
CA TYR A 552 -6.76 -4.29 -40.95
C TYR A 552 -6.25 -5.34 -39.97
N VAL A 553 -6.69 -5.27 -38.73
CA VAL A 553 -6.40 -6.31 -37.71
C VAL A 553 -7.62 -7.18 -37.50
N LYS A 554 -7.47 -8.48 -37.78
CA LYS A 554 -8.51 -9.50 -37.58
C LYS A 554 -7.89 -10.75 -37.01
N ASN A 555 -8.49 -11.28 -35.93
CA ASN A 555 -8.00 -12.48 -35.24
C ASN A 555 -6.51 -12.43 -34.87
N GLY A 556 -6.03 -11.27 -34.44
CA GLY A 556 -4.63 -11.06 -34.06
C GLY A 556 -3.62 -10.97 -35.21
N ARG A 557 -4.06 -11.01 -36.46
CA ARG A 557 -3.22 -10.83 -37.66
C ARG A 557 -3.49 -9.50 -38.33
N MET A 558 -2.51 -8.96 -39.01
CA MET A 558 -2.58 -7.67 -39.69
C MET A 558 -2.44 -7.85 -41.21
N TYR A 559 -3.27 -7.15 -41.96
CA TYR A 559 -3.31 -7.19 -43.43
C TYR A 559 -3.34 -5.76 -43.95
N GLU A 560 -2.51 -5.45 -44.95
CA GLU A 560 -2.58 -4.16 -45.63
C GLU A 560 -3.80 -4.13 -46.58
N LYS A 561 -4.52 -2.99 -46.62
CA LYS A 561 -5.57 -2.77 -47.59
C LYS A 561 -4.92 -2.46 -48.94
N CYS A 562 -5.08 -3.35 -49.93
CA CYS A 562 -4.73 -3.11 -51.30
C CYS A 562 -5.64 -2.06 -51.93
#